data_6312f180fde25ab779bb69850753ab85
#
_entry.id   6312f180fde25ab779bb69850753ab85
#
_cell.length_a   1.000
_cell.length_b   1.000
_cell.length_c   1.000
_cell.angle_alpha   90.00
_cell.angle_beta   90.00
_cell.angle_gamma   90.00
#
_symmetry.space_group_name_H-M   'P 1'
#
loop_
_entity.id
_entity.type
_entity.pdbx_description
1 polymer ?
#
loop_
_entity_poly.entity_id
_entity_poly.type
_entity_poly.pdbx_seq_one_letter_code
_entity_poly.pdbx_strand_id
1 'polypeptide(L)'
;MIIRKATINDVDTIVEIHLNAFEGFFLTSLGAEFLRFYYSCFVRSNETVTMIAEENGVIYGFSASSKFCKGFNSRLIKSNLIAFGLLSFKLLLIKPISLLRLVKNLSKKGENVIDNEDYAELYSIGVCKSAQGKGVGKMLLLKSEQVMKEEGVTRVSLTTDFDNNEQAVGFYHSMGYETLYEFVTYPNRKMYRLIKTL
;
A
#
# COMPACT_ATOMS: atom_id res chain seq x y z
N MET A 1 2.77 -12.98 -19.22
CA MET A 1 2.49 -12.45 -17.85
C MET A 1 1.02 -12.10 -17.77
N ILE A 2 0.31 -12.55 -16.74
CA ILE A 2 -1.10 -12.25 -16.45
C ILE A 2 -1.19 -11.43 -15.16
N ILE A 3 -2.21 -10.58 -15.07
CA ILE A 3 -2.54 -9.85 -13.83
C ILE A 3 -3.88 -10.40 -13.32
N ARG A 4 -3.88 -10.95 -12.11
CA ARG A 4 -5.08 -11.52 -11.47
C ARG A 4 -5.27 -11.01 -10.05
N LYS A 5 -6.47 -11.19 -9.50
CA LYS A 5 -6.71 -10.96 -8.06
C LYS A 5 -5.85 -11.92 -7.23
N ALA A 6 -5.30 -11.39 -6.16
CA ALA A 6 -4.56 -12.20 -5.19
C ALA A 6 -5.50 -13.08 -4.37
N THR A 7 -5.01 -14.24 -4.00
CA THR A 7 -5.65 -15.19 -3.07
C THR A 7 -4.86 -15.29 -1.77
N ILE A 8 -5.41 -15.94 -0.76
CA ILE A 8 -4.72 -16.12 0.52
C ILE A 8 -3.41 -16.92 0.37
N ASN A 9 -3.32 -17.78 -0.63
CA ASN A 9 -2.13 -18.56 -0.93
C ASN A 9 -0.99 -17.73 -1.51
N ASP A 10 -1.27 -16.53 -2.03
CA ASP A 10 -0.26 -15.63 -2.60
C ASP A 10 0.40 -14.74 -1.54
N VAL A 11 -0.15 -14.70 -0.30
CA VAL A 11 0.26 -13.76 0.75
C VAL A 11 1.72 -13.89 1.12
N ASP A 12 2.25 -15.10 1.24
CA ASP A 12 3.67 -15.29 1.59
C ASP A 12 4.59 -14.72 0.53
N THR A 13 4.29 -14.93 -0.75
CA THR A 13 5.04 -14.36 -1.88
C THR A 13 4.90 -12.84 -1.94
N ILE A 14 3.72 -12.28 -1.67
CA ILE A 14 3.52 -10.83 -1.55
C ILE A 14 4.42 -10.26 -0.45
N VAL A 15 4.51 -10.93 0.70
CA VAL A 15 5.37 -10.51 1.81
C VAL A 15 6.85 -10.53 1.42
N GLU A 16 7.31 -11.58 0.75
CA GLU A 16 8.69 -11.67 0.25
C GLU A 16 9.02 -10.53 -0.72
N ILE A 17 8.13 -10.27 -1.68
CA ILE A 17 8.30 -9.15 -2.62
C ILE A 17 8.32 -7.82 -1.87
N HIS A 18 7.42 -7.62 -0.89
CA HIS A 18 7.38 -6.41 -0.07
C HIS A 18 8.70 -6.18 0.66
N LEU A 19 9.21 -7.20 1.38
CA LEU A 19 10.44 -7.10 2.15
C LEU A 19 11.65 -6.70 1.29
N ASN A 20 11.70 -7.22 0.05
CA ASN A 20 12.78 -6.95 -0.90
C ASN A 20 12.62 -5.61 -1.64
N ALA A 21 11.37 -5.21 -1.97
CA ALA A 21 11.10 -3.99 -2.73
C ALA A 21 11.10 -2.73 -1.84
N PHE A 22 10.79 -2.88 -0.55
CA PHE A 22 10.62 -1.78 0.42
C PHE A 22 11.62 -1.89 1.58
N GLU A 23 12.86 -2.29 1.30
CA GLU A 23 13.93 -2.32 2.30
C GLU A 23 14.10 -0.92 2.93
N GLY A 24 14.18 -0.85 4.27
CA GLY A 24 14.28 0.40 5.02
C GLY A 24 12.97 1.16 5.24
N PHE A 25 11.87 0.76 4.61
CA PHE A 25 10.57 1.39 4.83
C PHE A 25 9.95 0.99 6.17
N PHE A 26 9.09 1.89 6.68
CA PHE A 26 8.46 1.70 7.98
C PHE A 26 7.68 0.38 8.08
N LEU A 27 6.85 0.06 7.11
CA LEU A 27 6.01 -1.15 7.15
C LEU A 27 6.86 -2.43 7.16
N THR A 28 7.98 -2.44 6.41
CA THR A 28 8.99 -3.50 6.41
C THR A 28 9.60 -3.70 7.81
N SER A 29 9.80 -2.61 8.57
CA SER A 29 10.38 -2.69 9.91
C SER A 29 9.51 -3.44 10.93
N LEU A 30 8.21 -3.60 10.66
CA LEU A 30 7.28 -4.37 11.51
C LEU A 30 7.49 -5.89 11.38
N GLY A 31 8.14 -6.34 10.29
CA GLY A 31 8.54 -7.72 10.07
C GLY A 31 7.52 -8.57 9.32
N ALA A 32 7.99 -9.76 8.88
CA ALA A 32 7.22 -10.65 8.00
C ALA A 32 5.87 -11.09 8.60
N GLU A 33 5.82 -11.37 9.90
CA GLU A 33 4.59 -11.82 10.56
C GLU A 33 3.50 -10.74 10.53
N PHE A 34 3.87 -9.48 10.80
CA PHE A 34 2.94 -8.36 10.68
C PHE A 34 2.48 -8.18 9.23
N LEU A 35 3.38 -8.26 8.26
CA LEU A 35 3.06 -8.12 6.85
C LEU A 35 2.13 -9.25 6.36
N ARG A 36 2.35 -10.52 6.79
CA ARG A 36 1.42 -11.63 6.48
C ARG A 36 0.02 -11.33 6.98
N PHE A 37 -0.09 -10.89 8.21
CA PHE A 37 -1.38 -10.51 8.77
C PHE A 37 -2.00 -9.35 7.98
N TYR A 38 -1.24 -8.28 7.74
CA TYR A 38 -1.68 -7.09 7.01
C TYR A 38 -2.21 -7.44 5.61
N TYR A 39 -1.42 -8.17 4.79
CA TYR A 39 -1.85 -8.55 3.45
C TYR A 39 -2.96 -9.60 3.44
N SER A 40 -3.03 -10.48 4.45
CA SER A 40 -4.18 -11.37 4.62
C SER A 40 -5.49 -10.59 4.84
N CYS A 41 -5.44 -9.49 5.59
CA CYS A 41 -6.60 -8.61 5.76
C CYS A 41 -7.00 -7.95 4.43
N PHE A 42 -6.02 -7.50 3.63
CA PHE A 42 -6.29 -6.95 2.30
C PHE A 42 -6.93 -7.98 1.37
N VAL A 43 -6.37 -9.18 1.28
CA VAL A 43 -6.87 -10.23 0.38
C VAL A 43 -8.29 -10.70 0.75
N ARG A 44 -8.63 -10.69 2.03
CA ARG A 44 -9.95 -11.13 2.53
C ARG A 44 -11.03 -10.05 2.49
N SER A 45 -10.65 -8.80 2.41
CA SER A 45 -11.60 -7.68 2.50
C SER A 45 -12.28 -7.40 1.15
N ASN A 46 -13.59 -7.19 1.18
CA ASN A 46 -14.35 -6.73 0.01
C ASN A 46 -14.13 -5.22 -0.28
N GLU A 47 -13.51 -4.49 0.64
CA GLU A 47 -13.18 -3.06 0.45
C GLU A 47 -11.84 -2.86 -0.26
N THR A 48 -11.16 -3.92 -0.68
CA THR A 48 -9.82 -3.86 -1.23
C THR A 48 -9.73 -4.46 -2.64
N VAL A 49 -8.73 -4.03 -3.37
CA VAL A 49 -8.29 -4.60 -4.65
C VAL A 49 -6.83 -4.96 -4.51
N THR A 50 -6.53 -6.26 -4.39
CA THR A 50 -5.15 -6.77 -4.33
C THR A 50 -4.89 -7.60 -5.58
N MET A 51 -3.90 -7.19 -6.37
CA MET A 51 -3.54 -7.82 -7.64
C MET A 51 -2.13 -8.37 -7.58
N ILE A 52 -1.86 -9.43 -8.34
CA ILE A 52 -0.52 -9.97 -8.57
C ILE A 52 -0.23 -10.09 -10.06
N ALA A 53 1.06 -9.98 -10.40
CA ALA A 53 1.59 -10.23 -11.74
C ALA A 53 2.28 -11.59 -11.75
N GLU A 54 1.76 -12.52 -12.54
CA GLU A 54 2.21 -13.92 -12.57
C GLU A 54 2.58 -14.35 -13.99
N GLU A 55 3.62 -15.16 -14.10
CA GLU A 55 4.00 -15.83 -15.33
C GLU A 55 4.57 -17.23 -15.03
N ASN A 56 4.03 -18.25 -15.66
CA ASN A 56 4.44 -19.65 -15.47
C ASN A 56 4.44 -20.11 -14.00
N GLY A 57 3.45 -19.66 -13.21
CA GLY A 57 3.33 -19.98 -11.77
C GLY A 57 4.26 -19.18 -10.85
N VAL A 58 5.04 -18.23 -11.39
CA VAL A 58 5.93 -17.36 -10.62
C VAL A 58 5.32 -15.96 -10.50
N ILE A 59 5.22 -15.43 -9.27
CA ILE A 59 4.73 -14.09 -9.01
C ILE A 59 5.91 -13.10 -9.02
N TYR A 60 5.80 -12.07 -9.87
CA TYR A 60 6.83 -11.04 -10.07
C TYR A 60 6.53 -9.70 -9.44
N GLY A 61 5.30 -9.48 -9.00
CA GLY A 61 4.91 -8.23 -8.37
C GLY A 61 3.48 -8.27 -7.84
N PHE A 62 3.13 -7.27 -7.06
CA PHE A 62 1.80 -7.11 -6.49
C PHE A 62 1.42 -5.64 -6.37
N SER A 63 0.11 -5.37 -6.25
CA SER A 63 -0.46 -4.11 -5.80
C SER A 63 -1.54 -4.36 -4.75
N ALA A 64 -1.66 -3.46 -3.77
CA ALA A 64 -2.68 -3.52 -2.72
C ALA A 64 -3.31 -2.15 -2.56
N SER A 65 -4.62 -2.07 -2.79
CA SER A 65 -5.41 -0.83 -2.77
C SER A 65 -6.66 -1.00 -1.92
N SER A 66 -7.16 0.09 -1.32
CA SER A 66 -8.52 0.15 -0.80
C SER A 66 -9.42 0.94 -1.75
N LYS A 67 -10.69 0.58 -1.83
CA LYS A 67 -11.71 1.30 -2.60
C LYS A 67 -12.16 2.60 -1.92
N PHE A 68 -11.90 2.73 -0.62
CA PHE A 68 -12.28 3.88 0.20
C PHE A 68 -11.11 4.25 1.13
N CYS A 69 -10.52 5.43 0.95
CA CYS A 69 -9.45 5.93 1.81
C CYS A 69 -9.99 6.29 3.21
N LYS A 70 -11.08 7.06 3.24
CA LYS A 70 -11.67 7.60 4.48
C LYS A 70 -11.98 6.50 5.51
N GLY A 71 -11.27 6.53 6.63
CA GLY A 71 -11.49 5.62 7.75
C GLY A 71 -11.13 4.15 7.49
N PHE A 72 -10.50 3.81 6.36
CA PHE A 72 -10.14 2.43 6.00
C PHE A 72 -9.27 1.75 7.07
N ASN A 73 -8.21 2.40 7.53
CA ASN A 73 -7.35 1.84 8.57
C ASN A 73 -8.11 1.51 9.85
N SER A 74 -9.05 2.38 10.25
CA SER A 74 -9.88 2.15 11.44
C SER A 74 -10.83 0.96 11.25
N ARG A 75 -11.41 0.78 10.07
CA ARG A 75 -12.25 -0.39 9.75
C ARG A 75 -11.42 -1.67 9.71
N LEU A 76 -10.24 -1.64 9.09
CA LEU A 76 -9.32 -2.77 9.04
C LEU A 76 -8.94 -3.26 10.44
N ILE A 77 -8.58 -2.33 11.35
CA ILE A 77 -8.24 -2.64 12.73
C ILE A 77 -9.45 -3.19 13.48
N LYS A 78 -10.62 -2.55 13.39
CA LYS A 78 -11.85 -2.99 14.08
C LYS A 78 -12.29 -4.38 13.65
N SER A 79 -12.22 -4.68 12.35
CA SER A 79 -12.58 -6.00 11.81
C SER A 79 -11.63 -7.13 12.23
N ASN A 80 -10.43 -6.78 12.73
CA ASN A 80 -9.38 -7.72 13.10
C ASN A 80 -8.81 -7.44 14.50
N LEU A 81 -9.62 -6.88 15.40
CA LEU A 81 -9.18 -6.29 16.67
C LEU A 81 -8.34 -7.23 17.54
N ILE A 82 -8.75 -8.50 17.68
CA ILE A 82 -8.04 -9.48 18.50
C ILE A 82 -6.64 -9.76 17.93
N ALA A 83 -6.55 -10.01 16.62
CA ALA A 83 -5.26 -10.29 15.97
C ALA A 83 -4.34 -9.06 15.99
N PHE A 84 -4.87 -7.86 15.77
CA PHE A 84 -4.13 -6.61 15.94
C PHE A 84 -3.63 -6.43 17.38
N GLY A 85 -4.46 -6.74 18.37
CA GLY A 85 -4.10 -6.66 19.78
C GLY A 85 -2.94 -7.59 20.14
N LEU A 86 -3.00 -8.85 19.72
CA LEU A 86 -1.95 -9.83 19.95
C LEU A 86 -0.63 -9.44 19.25
N LEU A 87 -0.70 -9.02 17.99
CA LEU A 87 0.47 -8.55 17.25
C LEU A 87 1.07 -7.27 17.83
N SER A 88 0.23 -6.33 18.26
CA SER A 88 0.68 -5.09 18.91
C SER A 88 1.36 -5.38 20.25
N PHE A 89 0.84 -6.32 21.03
CA PHE A 89 1.48 -6.76 22.27
C PHE A 89 2.85 -7.39 22.01
N LYS A 90 2.94 -8.27 21.00
CA LYS A 90 4.22 -8.86 20.59
C LYS A 90 5.21 -7.79 20.10
N LEU A 91 4.76 -6.84 19.28
CA LEU A 91 5.60 -5.72 18.82
C LEU A 91 6.05 -4.83 19.96
N LEU A 92 5.21 -4.61 20.98
CA LEU A 92 5.57 -3.84 22.17
C LEU A 92 6.77 -4.46 22.91
N LEU A 93 6.82 -5.78 22.99
CA LEU A 93 7.91 -6.49 23.65
C LEU A 93 9.21 -6.55 22.82
N ILE A 94 9.10 -6.66 21.49
CA ILE A 94 10.24 -6.89 20.60
C ILE A 94 10.74 -5.60 19.92
N LYS A 95 9.81 -4.72 19.51
CA LYS A 95 10.07 -3.50 18.72
C LYS A 95 9.20 -2.32 19.18
N PRO A 96 9.34 -1.82 20.42
CA PRO A 96 8.46 -0.78 20.98
C PRO A 96 8.47 0.52 20.16
N ILE A 97 9.61 0.90 19.59
CA ILE A 97 9.74 2.11 18.75
C ILE A 97 8.92 1.96 17.46
N SER A 98 8.92 0.77 16.85
CA SER A 98 8.13 0.51 15.65
C SER A 98 6.63 0.56 15.94
N LEU A 99 6.18 0.05 17.09
CA LEU A 99 4.79 0.16 17.53
C LEU A 99 4.38 1.63 17.75
N LEU A 100 5.23 2.43 18.42
CA LEU A 100 4.98 3.85 18.60
C LEU A 100 4.84 4.60 17.27
N ARG A 101 5.71 4.28 16.30
CA ARG A 101 5.62 4.83 14.93
C ARG A 101 4.33 4.39 14.23
N LEU A 102 3.90 3.13 14.42
CA LEU A 102 2.64 2.63 13.85
C LEU A 102 1.46 3.47 14.36
N VAL A 103 1.33 3.63 15.67
CA VAL A 103 0.24 4.41 16.30
C VAL A 103 0.27 5.86 15.82
N LYS A 104 1.43 6.52 15.85
CA LYS A 104 1.57 7.90 15.38
C LYS A 104 1.26 8.04 13.89
N ASN A 105 1.55 7.03 13.09
CA ASN A 105 1.30 7.04 11.64
C ASN A 105 -0.13 6.67 11.24
N LEU A 106 -0.90 6.02 12.09
CA LEU A 106 -2.34 5.78 11.88
C LEU A 106 -3.18 7.05 12.03
N SER A 107 -2.69 8.04 12.78
CA SER A 107 -3.42 9.27 13.12
C SER A 107 -3.18 10.42 12.13
N LYS A 108 -2.59 10.17 10.97
CA LYS A 108 -2.13 11.22 10.06
C LYS A 108 -3.26 11.90 9.31
N LYS A 109 -3.47 13.16 9.68
CA LYS A 109 -3.94 14.22 8.78
C LYS A 109 -2.80 15.21 8.65
N GLY A 110 -2.47 15.64 7.42
CA GLY A 110 -1.59 16.80 7.23
C GLY A 110 -2.20 17.97 8.00
N GLU A 111 -1.42 18.60 8.87
CA GLU A 111 -1.91 19.57 9.89
C GLU A 111 -2.66 20.78 9.30
N ASN A 112 -2.65 20.99 7.96
CA ASN A 112 -3.23 22.17 7.32
C ASN A 112 -3.98 21.89 6.01
N VAL A 113 -4.33 20.63 5.70
CA VAL A 113 -5.03 20.32 4.44
C VAL A 113 -6.42 19.81 4.73
N ILE A 114 -7.44 20.52 4.23
CA ILE A 114 -8.82 20.03 4.22
C ILE A 114 -8.92 18.99 3.11
N ASP A 115 -8.78 17.72 3.45
CA ASP A 115 -8.95 16.59 2.56
C ASP A 115 -10.09 15.71 3.06
N ASN A 116 -11.12 15.55 2.23
CA ASN A 116 -12.29 14.72 2.55
C ASN A 116 -12.01 13.22 2.40
N GLU A 117 -10.83 12.86 1.85
CA GLU A 117 -10.41 11.46 1.56
C GLU A 117 -11.45 10.69 0.71
N ASP A 118 -12.13 11.41 -0.19
CA ASP A 118 -13.16 10.86 -1.08
C ASP A 118 -12.53 10.29 -2.36
N TYR A 119 -11.72 9.25 -2.18
CA TYR A 119 -10.99 8.51 -3.23
C TYR A 119 -10.58 7.12 -2.71
N ALA A 120 -10.24 6.22 -3.64
CA ALA A 120 -9.52 5.00 -3.35
C ALA A 120 -8.04 5.28 -3.03
N GLU A 121 -7.35 4.38 -2.35
CA GLU A 121 -5.93 4.56 -2.07
C GLU A 121 -5.12 3.32 -2.46
N LEU A 122 -4.06 3.53 -3.24
CA LEU A 122 -3.01 2.53 -3.47
C LEU A 122 -2.02 2.58 -2.31
N TYR A 123 -2.02 1.54 -1.49
CA TYR A 123 -1.15 1.42 -0.31
C TYR A 123 0.23 0.88 -0.63
N SER A 124 0.32 -0.07 -1.55
CA SER A 124 1.58 -0.69 -1.94
C SER A 124 1.53 -1.18 -3.38
N ILE A 125 2.64 -0.99 -4.09
CA ILE A 125 2.91 -1.64 -5.37
C ILE A 125 4.39 -2.04 -5.40
N GLY A 126 4.66 -3.34 -5.45
CA GLY A 126 6.01 -3.88 -5.38
C GLY A 126 6.29 -4.82 -6.54
N VAL A 127 7.52 -4.78 -7.06
CA VAL A 127 8.00 -5.63 -8.17
C VAL A 127 9.35 -6.22 -7.79
N CYS A 128 9.51 -7.54 -8.01
CA CYS A 128 10.79 -8.23 -7.83
C CYS A 128 11.90 -7.55 -8.63
N LYS A 129 13.12 -7.49 -8.06
CA LYS A 129 14.29 -6.89 -8.72
C LYS A 129 14.51 -7.44 -10.14
N SER A 130 14.31 -8.75 -10.36
CA SER A 130 14.46 -9.42 -11.67
C SER A 130 13.44 -8.99 -12.73
N ALA A 131 12.32 -8.37 -12.33
CA ALA A 131 11.24 -7.91 -13.19
C ALA A 131 11.10 -6.38 -13.25
N GLN A 132 11.93 -5.64 -12.54
CA GLN A 132 11.98 -4.18 -12.64
C GLN A 132 12.41 -3.74 -14.06
N GLY A 133 11.90 -2.58 -14.51
CA GLY A 133 12.13 -2.07 -15.85
C GLY A 133 11.37 -2.78 -16.98
N LYS A 134 10.65 -3.90 -16.69
CA LYS A 134 9.89 -4.68 -17.68
C LYS A 134 8.41 -4.29 -17.78
N GLY A 135 8.01 -3.16 -17.19
CA GLY A 135 6.63 -2.66 -17.24
C GLY A 135 5.65 -3.35 -16.28
N VAL A 136 6.11 -4.25 -15.39
CA VAL A 136 5.24 -5.00 -14.45
C VAL A 136 4.47 -4.07 -13.53
N GLY A 137 5.12 -3.04 -12.97
CA GLY A 137 4.46 -2.05 -12.13
C GLY A 137 3.36 -1.29 -12.87
N LYS A 138 3.60 -0.93 -14.15
CA LYS A 138 2.59 -0.30 -15.01
C LYS A 138 1.38 -1.21 -15.23
N MET A 139 1.60 -2.48 -15.55
CA MET A 139 0.51 -3.45 -15.75
C MET A 139 -0.32 -3.64 -14.49
N LEU A 140 0.32 -3.77 -13.31
CA LEU A 140 -0.35 -3.88 -12.02
C LEU A 140 -1.20 -2.64 -11.72
N LEU A 141 -0.63 -1.44 -11.90
CA LEU A 141 -1.31 -0.19 -11.64
C LEU A 141 -2.56 -0.04 -12.53
N LEU A 142 -2.40 -0.19 -13.85
CA LEU A 142 -3.50 -0.10 -14.82
C LEU A 142 -4.61 -1.11 -14.53
N LYS A 143 -4.25 -2.36 -14.18
CA LYS A 143 -5.26 -3.38 -13.87
C LYS A 143 -5.99 -3.09 -12.56
N SER A 144 -5.28 -2.60 -11.55
CA SER A 144 -5.91 -2.17 -10.29
C SER A 144 -6.87 -1.01 -10.51
N GLU A 145 -6.47 -0.01 -11.30
CA GLU A 145 -7.31 1.13 -11.67
C GLU A 145 -8.54 0.68 -12.46
N GLN A 146 -8.37 -0.23 -13.43
CA GLN A 146 -9.48 -0.78 -14.20
C GLN A 146 -10.51 -1.46 -13.29
N VAL A 147 -10.08 -2.35 -12.39
CA VAL A 147 -10.96 -3.05 -11.45
C VAL A 147 -11.67 -2.07 -10.53
N MET A 148 -10.96 -1.07 -10.00
CA MET A 148 -11.57 -0.03 -9.16
C MET A 148 -12.62 0.77 -9.92
N LYS A 149 -12.34 1.16 -11.16
CA LYS A 149 -13.29 1.88 -12.04
C LYS A 149 -14.53 1.04 -12.33
N GLU A 150 -14.39 -0.24 -12.63
CA GLU A 150 -15.52 -1.17 -12.85
C GLU A 150 -16.39 -1.31 -11.58
N GLU A 151 -15.81 -1.11 -10.39
CA GLU A 151 -16.51 -1.10 -9.10
C GLU A 151 -17.00 0.30 -8.68
N GLY A 152 -16.99 1.29 -9.59
CA GLY A 152 -17.55 2.63 -9.38
C GLY A 152 -16.64 3.64 -8.70
N VAL A 153 -15.35 3.33 -8.51
CA VAL A 153 -14.36 4.29 -8.02
C VAL A 153 -14.04 5.30 -9.12
N THR A 154 -14.10 6.57 -8.79
CA THR A 154 -13.87 7.69 -9.74
C THR A 154 -12.49 8.32 -9.59
N ARG A 155 -11.86 8.23 -8.41
CA ARG A 155 -10.54 8.80 -8.13
C ARG A 155 -9.71 7.83 -7.32
N VAL A 156 -8.42 7.78 -7.60
CA VAL A 156 -7.45 7.01 -6.83
C VAL A 156 -6.29 7.87 -6.42
N SER A 157 -5.84 7.71 -5.19
CA SER A 157 -4.73 8.43 -4.59
C SER A 157 -3.64 7.45 -4.15
N LEU A 158 -2.44 7.95 -3.96
CA LEU A 158 -1.34 7.26 -3.30
C LEU A 158 -0.45 8.25 -2.55
N THR A 159 0.36 7.74 -1.64
CA THR A 159 1.40 8.53 -0.99
C THR A 159 2.79 7.99 -1.35
N THR A 160 3.73 8.90 -1.60
CA THR A 160 5.11 8.54 -1.91
C THR A 160 6.08 9.55 -1.29
N ASP A 161 7.34 9.16 -1.13
CA ASP A 161 8.37 10.05 -0.57
C ASP A 161 8.58 11.29 -1.43
N PHE A 162 8.93 12.38 -0.75
CA PHE A 162 9.35 13.61 -1.40
C PHE A 162 10.83 13.54 -1.79
N ASP A 163 11.69 13.12 -0.86
CA ASP A 163 13.15 13.16 -1.04
C ASP A 163 13.67 11.89 -1.73
N ASN A 164 14.61 12.05 -2.66
CA ASN A 164 15.32 10.96 -3.37
C ASN A 164 14.39 9.94 -4.05
N ASN A 165 13.28 10.41 -4.62
CA ASN A 165 12.23 9.55 -5.15
C ASN A 165 11.71 9.98 -6.53
N GLU A 166 12.56 10.69 -7.28
CA GLU A 166 12.21 11.27 -8.59
C GLU A 166 11.73 10.21 -9.58
N GLN A 167 12.30 9.00 -9.52
CA GLN A 167 11.92 7.90 -10.39
C GLN A 167 10.48 7.43 -10.15
N ALA A 168 10.07 7.26 -8.89
CA ALA A 168 8.70 6.85 -8.57
C ALA A 168 7.70 7.98 -8.84
N VAL A 169 8.05 9.21 -8.49
CA VAL A 169 7.21 10.40 -8.78
C VAL A 169 7.03 10.55 -10.29
N GLY A 170 8.11 10.47 -11.07
CA GLY A 170 8.06 10.52 -12.54
C GLY A 170 7.23 9.40 -13.14
N PHE A 171 7.33 8.17 -12.59
CA PHE A 171 6.50 7.06 -12.99
C PHE A 171 5.00 7.38 -12.79
N TYR A 172 4.59 7.84 -11.61
CA TYR A 172 3.19 8.15 -11.35
C TYR A 172 2.69 9.31 -12.18
N HIS A 173 3.48 10.37 -12.38
CA HIS A 173 3.11 11.45 -13.29
C HIS A 173 2.92 10.96 -14.73
N SER A 174 3.78 10.07 -15.22
CA SER A 174 3.64 9.45 -16.55
C SER A 174 2.38 8.58 -16.68
N MET A 175 1.83 8.12 -15.53
CA MET A 175 0.59 7.36 -15.45
C MET A 175 -0.66 8.26 -15.25
N GLY A 176 -0.50 9.59 -15.28
CA GLY A 176 -1.59 10.56 -15.16
C GLY A 176 -1.96 10.94 -13.73
N TYR A 177 -1.10 10.66 -12.76
CA TYR A 177 -1.27 11.19 -11.41
C TYR A 177 -0.74 12.61 -11.31
N GLU A 178 -1.43 13.45 -10.55
CA GLU A 178 -1.05 14.81 -10.24
C GLU A 178 -0.79 14.96 -8.76
N THR A 179 0.05 15.94 -8.37
CA THR A 179 0.28 16.24 -6.96
C THR A 179 -0.93 16.94 -6.38
N LEU A 180 -1.58 16.30 -5.39
CA LEU A 180 -2.70 16.90 -4.66
C LEU A 180 -2.18 17.85 -3.57
N TYR A 181 -1.23 17.39 -2.73
CA TYR A 181 -0.52 18.18 -1.73
C TYR A 181 0.72 17.47 -1.20
N GLU A 182 1.52 18.23 -0.44
CA GLU A 182 2.66 17.73 0.34
C GLU A 182 2.30 17.70 1.82
N PHE A 183 2.85 16.76 2.57
CA PHE A 183 2.65 16.66 4.00
C PHE A 183 3.84 16.02 4.70
N VAL A 184 3.93 16.17 6.01
CA VAL A 184 5.00 15.60 6.82
C VAL A 184 4.46 14.48 7.69
N THR A 185 5.18 13.37 7.74
CA THR A 185 4.86 12.23 8.59
C THR A 185 5.92 12.05 9.67
N TYR A 186 5.55 11.41 10.80
CA TYR A 186 6.50 11.12 11.86
C TYR A 186 7.62 10.17 11.39
N PRO A 187 8.91 10.40 11.73
CA PRO A 187 9.39 11.45 12.64
C PRO A 187 9.72 12.81 11.96
N ASN A 188 9.65 13.00 10.72
CA ASN A 188 9.85 14.23 9.92
C ASN A 188 10.06 13.89 8.44
N ARG A 189 9.29 12.92 7.93
CA ARG A 189 9.38 12.43 6.56
C ARG A 189 8.42 13.22 5.69
N LYS A 190 8.95 13.97 4.73
CA LYS A 190 8.15 14.71 3.75
C LYS A 190 7.61 13.76 2.69
N MET A 191 6.34 13.89 2.34
CA MET A 191 5.62 13.01 1.43
C MET A 191 4.80 13.81 0.44
N TYR A 192 4.60 13.26 -0.76
CA TYR A 192 3.54 13.67 -1.68
C TYR A 192 2.29 12.82 -1.47
N ARG A 193 1.13 13.46 -1.58
CA ARG A 193 -0.12 12.81 -1.94
C ARG A 193 -0.37 13.07 -3.42
N LEU A 194 -0.42 12.01 -4.21
CA LEU A 194 -0.74 12.06 -5.62
C LEU A 194 -2.15 11.54 -5.85
N ILE A 195 -2.85 12.07 -6.85
CA ILE A 195 -4.23 11.72 -7.17
C ILE A 195 -4.42 11.62 -8.68
N LYS A 196 -5.35 10.75 -9.10
CA LYS A 196 -5.77 10.57 -10.50
C LYS A 196 -7.27 10.33 -10.57
N THR A 197 -7.94 10.93 -11.55
CA THR A 197 -9.31 10.60 -11.96
C THR A 197 -9.27 9.39 -12.91
N LEU A 198 -10.13 8.37 -12.66
CA LEU A 198 -10.20 7.12 -13.42
C LEU A 198 -11.13 7.18 -14.63
#